data_5b76505b4f53559c75885c1586186a59
#
_entry.id   5b76505b4f53559c75885c1586186a59
#
_cell.length_a   1.000
_cell.length_b   1.000
_cell.length_c   1.000
_cell.angle_alpha   90.00
_cell.angle_beta   90.00
_cell.angle_gamma   90.00
#
_symmetry.space_group_name_H-M   'P 1'
#
loop_
_entity.id
_entity.type
_entity.pdbx_description
1 polymer ?
#
loop_
_entity_poly.entity_id
_entity_poly.type
_entity_poly.pdbx_seq_one_letter_code
_entity_poly.pdbx_strand_id
1 'polypeptide(L)'
;MKKTWSRVLATVLVLAMVLCMPGFAASVADTTDFESDRATSADELTDADLPELLSASGNHYPIVLVHGLFGWGGTEVLGLNYWGGFSSLRDILNNAGYKVYTPSIGPVASNWDRACELYAYLVGGTVDYGAYHSATNGHARYGRTFPGVLPE
;
A
#
# COMPACT_ATOMS: atom_id res chain seq x y z
N MET A 1 -32.43 22.69 -0.57
CA MET A 1 -31.36 23.32 0.23
C MET A 1 -30.86 22.48 1.41
N LYS A 2 -31.63 21.59 2.04
CA LYS A 2 -31.16 20.78 3.21
C LYS A 2 -30.12 19.66 2.87
N LYS A 3 -30.10 19.11 1.65
CA LYS A 3 -29.15 18.02 1.24
C LYS A 3 -27.72 18.50 0.98
N THR A 4 -27.52 19.77 0.62
CA THR A 4 -26.19 20.33 0.36
C THR A 4 -25.43 20.65 1.64
N TRP A 5 -26.13 21.11 2.67
CA TRP A 5 -25.54 21.40 3.98
C TRP A 5 -25.06 20.15 4.72
N SER A 6 -25.77 19.04 4.59
CA SER A 6 -25.36 17.76 5.18
C SER A 6 -24.05 17.23 4.58
N ARG A 7 -23.82 17.44 3.28
CA ARG A 7 -22.58 17.00 2.60
C ARG A 7 -21.38 17.91 2.98
N VAL A 8 -21.61 19.22 3.09
CA VAL A 8 -20.57 20.16 3.52
C VAL A 8 -20.19 19.91 4.97
N LEU A 9 -21.16 19.64 5.85
CA LEU A 9 -20.90 19.32 7.24
C LEU A 9 -20.11 18.01 7.41
N ALA A 10 -20.44 17.00 6.64
CA ALA A 10 -19.72 15.71 6.64
C ALA A 10 -18.26 15.88 6.16
N THR A 11 -18.03 16.69 5.13
CA THR A 11 -16.67 16.93 4.60
C THR A 11 -15.82 17.74 5.60
N VAL A 12 -16.42 18.72 6.28
CA VAL A 12 -15.73 19.50 7.31
C VAL A 12 -15.40 18.65 8.54
N LEU A 13 -16.28 17.72 8.91
CA LEU A 13 -16.06 16.83 10.05
C LEU A 13 -14.94 15.82 9.79
N VAL A 14 -14.84 15.30 8.57
CA VAL A 14 -13.75 14.41 8.15
C VAL A 14 -12.43 15.16 8.11
N LEU A 15 -12.42 16.41 7.61
CA LEU A 15 -11.24 17.25 7.58
C LEU A 15 -10.77 17.64 8.99
N ALA A 16 -11.70 17.91 9.90
CA ALA A 16 -11.41 18.22 11.31
C ALA A 16 -10.85 16.99 12.08
N MET A 17 -11.29 15.78 11.77
CA MET A 17 -10.74 14.54 12.37
C MET A 17 -9.30 14.28 11.93
N VAL A 18 -8.93 14.63 10.71
CA VAL A 18 -7.55 14.48 10.22
C VAL A 18 -6.61 15.51 10.85
N LEU A 19 -7.11 16.69 11.20
CA LEU A 19 -6.32 17.77 11.83
C LEU A 19 -6.25 17.67 13.36
N CYS A 20 -7.04 16.81 14.00
CA CYS A 20 -7.14 16.71 15.45
C CYS A 20 -6.49 15.43 16.02
N MET A 21 -5.46 14.88 15.38
CA MET A 21 -4.62 13.85 15.98
C MET A 21 -3.47 14.52 16.75
N PRO A 22 -3.57 14.71 18.08
CA PRO A 22 -2.43 15.13 18.91
C PRO A 22 -1.54 13.92 19.09
N GLY A 23 -0.50 13.80 18.29
CA GLY A 23 0.45 12.68 18.42
C GLY A 23 1.47 12.57 17.32
N PHE A 24 1.39 13.37 16.26
CA PHE A 24 2.35 13.26 15.14
C PHE A 24 3.53 14.26 15.23
N ALA A 25 3.59 15.06 16.28
CA ALA A 25 4.62 16.10 16.44
C ALA A 25 5.63 15.85 17.55
N ALA A 26 5.72 14.66 18.10
CA ALA A 26 6.64 14.40 19.20
C ALA A 26 7.28 13.01 19.07
N SER A 27 8.18 12.84 18.13
CA SER A 27 9.28 11.88 18.17
C SER A 27 10.21 12.03 16.98
N VAL A 28 10.76 13.21 16.78
CA VAL A 28 11.98 13.42 15.99
C VAL A 28 12.96 14.20 16.87
N ALA A 29 13.26 13.66 18.03
CA ALA A 29 14.38 14.08 18.83
C ALA A 29 14.90 12.84 19.53
N ASP A 30 16.11 12.49 19.15
CA ASP A 30 16.96 11.47 19.77
C ASP A 30 17.06 10.12 19.07
N THR A 31 17.72 10.12 17.90
CA THR A 31 18.53 9.00 17.43
C THR A 31 19.79 9.56 16.77
N THR A 32 20.65 10.20 17.56
CA THR A 32 21.99 10.60 17.16
C THR A 32 23.05 9.59 17.56
N ASP A 33 22.77 8.30 17.46
CA ASP A 33 23.78 7.25 17.68
C ASP A 33 23.55 6.07 16.74
N PHE A 34 23.32 6.34 15.42
CA PHE A 34 23.61 5.35 14.40
C PHE A 34 24.80 5.83 13.57
N GLU A 35 25.90 5.37 14.06
CA GLU A 35 27.28 5.52 13.64
C GLU A 35 27.47 5.60 12.13
N SER A 36 27.97 6.64 11.73
CA SER A 36 28.82 7.18 10.73
C SER A 36 29.95 6.26 10.21
N ASP A 37 29.62 5.12 9.64
CA ASP A 37 30.62 4.31 8.91
C ASP A 37 30.19 3.94 7.48
N ARG A 38 29.27 4.71 6.91
CA ARG A 38 28.94 4.62 5.48
C ARG A 38 28.73 5.98 4.83
N ALA A 39 29.54 6.94 5.23
CA ALA A 39 29.65 8.21 4.51
C ALA A 39 30.57 8.02 3.30
N THR A 40 30.05 7.35 2.26
CA THR A 40 30.57 7.55 0.92
C THR A 40 29.54 8.40 0.21
N SER A 41 29.83 9.70 0.19
CA SER A 41 29.27 10.76 -0.67
C SER A 41 27.85 10.51 -1.22
N ALA A 42 26.85 10.90 -0.44
CA ALA A 42 25.47 11.08 -0.91
C ALA A 42 25.32 12.33 -1.80
N ASP A 43 26.39 12.89 -2.28
CA ASP A 43 26.42 14.28 -2.76
C ASP A 43 26.40 14.43 -4.29
N GLU A 44 26.08 13.37 -5.05
CA GLU A 44 25.89 13.52 -6.50
C GLU A 44 25.13 12.35 -7.17
N LEU A 45 24.09 11.81 -6.52
CA LEU A 45 23.19 10.88 -7.21
C LEU A 45 22.15 11.67 -7.99
N THR A 46 22.32 11.73 -9.31
CA THR A 46 21.33 12.31 -10.22
C THR A 46 20.24 11.30 -10.54
N ASP A 47 19.04 11.76 -10.91
CA ASP A 47 17.94 10.88 -11.37
C ASP A 47 18.37 9.98 -12.55
N ALA A 48 19.46 10.30 -13.23
CA ALA A 48 20.04 9.50 -14.31
C ALA A 48 20.83 8.28 -13.80
N ASP A 49 21.36 8.32 -12.58
CA ASP A 49 22.18 7.25 -11.99
C ASP A 49 21.32 6.20 -11.29
N LEU A 50 20.07 6.58 -10.95
CA LEU A 50 19.12 5.71 -10.26
C LEU A 50 18.84 4.39 -11.00
N PRO A 51 18.60 4.36 -12.33
CA PRO A 51 18.37 3.13 -13.07
C PRO A 51 19.58 2.18 -13.05
N GLU A 52 20.80 2.69 -13.12
CA GLU A 52 22.02 1.89 -13.09
C GLU A 52 22.27 1.32 -11.70
N LEU A 53 22.08 2.12 -10.64
CA LEU A 53 22.21 1.68 -9.25
C LEU A 53 21.19 0.61 -8.89
N LEU A 54 19.94 0.77 -9.34
CA LEU A 54 18.86 -0.19 -9.14
C LEU A 54 19.09 -1.47 -9.95
N SER A 55 19.64 -1.37 -11.15
CA SER A 55 20.04 -2.50 -12.00
C SER A 55 21.23 -3.27 -11.42
N ALA A 56 22.17 -2.60 -10.79
CA ALA A 56 23.33 -3.22 -10.16
C ALA A 56 23.01 -3.99 -8.88
N SER A 57 21.87 -3.73 -8.23
CA SER A 57 21.50 -4.39 -6.97
C SER A 57 20.98 -5.83 -7.13
N GLY A 58 20.76 -6.32 -8.35
CA GLY A 58 20.49 -7.73 -8.64
C GLY A 58 19.19 -8.29 -8.09
N ASN A 59 18.24 -7.47 -7.62
CA ASN A 59 16.94 -7.96 -7.19
C ASN A 59 16.00 -8.09 -8.40
N HIS A 60 15.75 -9.31 -8.83
CA HIS A 60 14.83 -9.63 -9.93
C HIS A 60 13.47 -10.15 -9.43
N TYR A 61 13.23 -10.18 -8.13
CA TYR A 61 11.96 -10.61 -7.56
C TYR A 61 10.89 -9.53 -7.75
N PRO A 62 9.62 -9.95 -7.96
CA PRO A 62 8.51 -9.02 -8.01
C PRO A 62 8.34 -8.26 -6.68
N ILE A 63 8.01 -6.99 -6.77
CA ILE A 63 7.71 -6.14 -5.62
C ILE A 63 6.20 -6.07 -5.45
N VAL A 64 5.71 -6.31 -4.24
CA VAL A 64 4.29 -6.22 -3.92
C VAL A 64 4.09 -5.13 -2.87
N LEU A 65 3.42 -4.04 -3.27
CA LEU A 65 3.10 -2.91 -2.40
C LEU A 65 1.71 -3.12 -1.78
N VAL A 66 1.70 -3.60 -0.55
CA VAL A 66 0.45 -3.93 0.17
C VAL A 66 0.01 -2.73 1.01
N HIS A 67 -1.17 -2.17 0.70
CA HIS A 67 -1.71 -1.02 1.44
C HIS A 67 -2.12 -1.39 2.88
N GLY A 68 -2.23 -0.38 3.75
CA GLY A 68 -2.66 -0.52 5.14
C GLY A 68 -4.18 -0.44 5.33
N LEU A 69 -4.59 -0.17 6.58
CA LEU A 69 -5.97 0.08 6.96
C LEU A 69 -6.52 1.27 6.16
N PHE A 70 -7.76 1.15 5.66
CA PHE A 70 -8.41 2.12 4.77
C PHE A 70 -7.67 2.42 3.46
N GLY A 71 -6.68 1.60 3.10
CA GLY A 71 -5.94 1.75 1.85
C GLY A 71 -6.63 1.09 0.65
N TRP A 72 -6.01 1.25 -0.50
CA TRP A 72 -6.46 0.70 -1.79
C TRP A 72 -5.27 0.32 -2.67
N GLY A 73 -5.51 -0.52 -3.67
CA GLY A 73 -4.43 -1.06 -4.51
C GLY A 73 -4.08 -0.18 -5.70
N GLY A 74 -5.08 0.25 -6.45
CA GLY A 74 -4.91 1.03 -7.68
C GLY A 74 -5.30 2.50 -7.51
N THR A 75 -6.16 2.96 -8.41
CA THR A 75 -6.67 4.34 -8.48
C THR A 75 -8.17 4.41 -8.12
N GLU A 76 -8.65 3.48 -7.27
CA GLU A 76 -10.08 3.32 -6.95
C GLU A 76 -10.65 4.53 -6.20
N VAL A 77 -9.81 5.31 -5.52
CA VAL A 77 -10.23 6.49 -4.77
C VAL A 77 -9.90 7.75 -5.55
N LEU A 78 -10.89 8.30 -6.25
CA LEU A 78 -10.81 9.58 -6.97
C LEU A 78 -9.61 9.72 -7.94
N GLY A 79 -9.11 8.59 -8.47
CA GLY A 79 -7.94 8.58 -9.34
C GLY A 79 -6.60 8.79 -8.63
N LEU A 80 -6.58 8.79 -7.30
CA LEU A 80 -5.36 8.90 -6.51
C LEU A 80 -4.71 7.52 -6.32
N ASN A 81 -3.40 7.46 -6.47
CA ASN A 81 -2.65 6.28 -6.11
C ASN A 81 -2.42 6.25 -4.60
N TYR A 82 -2.66 5.12 -3.95
CA TYR A 82 -2.30 4.94 -2.53
C TYR A 82 -0.78 5.12 -2.34
N TRP A 83 -0.01 4.56 -3.27
CA TRP A 83 1.44 4.69 -3.31
C TRP A 83 1.85 5.79 -4.29
N GLY A 84 2.05 7.01 -3.76
CA GLY A 84 2.56 8.16 -4.50
C GLY A 84 1.55 9.27 -4.82
N GLY A 85 0.28 9.15 -4.43
CA GLY A 85 -0.73 10.20 -4.61
C GLY A 85 -1.01 10.50 -6.08
N PHE A 86 -0.62 11.67 -6.56
CA PHE A 86 -0.78 12.07 -7.97
C PHE A 86 0.22 11.40 -8.92
N SER A 87 1.33 10.88 -8.38
CA SER A 87 2.31 10.09 -9.12
C SER A 87 2.18 8.63 -8.74
N SER A 88 2.33 7.71 -9.69
CA SER A 88 2.24 6.27 -9.43
C SER A 88 3.62 5.70 -9.12
N LEU A 89 3.90 5.39 -7.86
CA LEU A 89 5.15 4.72 -7.47
C LEU A 89 5.30 3.38 -8.21
N ARG A 90 4.19 2.65 -8.41
CA ARG A 90 4.18 1.41 -9.21
C ARG A 90 4.71 1.65 -10.63
N ASP A 91 4.24 2.71 -11.28
CA ASP A 91 4.61 2.98 -12.67
C ASP A 91 6.05 3.50 -12.77
N ILE A 92 6.51 4.29 -11.78
CA ILE A 92 7.91 4.72 -11.69
C ILE A 92 8.82 3.50 -11.59
N LEU A 93 8.53 2.57 -10.68
CA LEU A 93 9.34 1.37 -10.51
C LEU A 93 9.25 0.41 -11.71
N ASN A 94 8.06 0.26 -12.32
CA ASN A 94 7.91 -0.53 -13.53
C ASN A 94 8.72 0.04 -14.70
N ASN A 95 8.77 1.37 -14.86
CA ASN A 95 9.59 2.04 -15.87
C ASN A 95 11.09 1.87 -15.59
N ALA A 96 11.49 1.69 -14.33
CA ALA A 96 12.85 1.36 -13.93
C ALA A 96 13.19 -0.14 -14.09
N GLY A 97 12.29 -0.96 -14.67
CA GLY A 97 12.53 -2.37 -14.97
C GLY A 97 12.09 -3.37 -13.90
N TYR A 98 11.48 -2.92 -12.80
CA TYR A 98 10.94 -3.83 -11.77
C TYR A 98 9.54 -4.28 -12.13
N LYS A 99 9.16 -5.50 -11.68
CA LYS A 99 7.75 -5.95 -11.70
C LYS A 99 7.09 -5.57 -10.40
N VAL A 100 6.16 -4.62 -10.43
CA VAL A 100 5.50 -4.10 -9.24
C VAL A 100 4.01 -4.30 -9.29
N TYR A 101 3.45 -4.87 -8.23
CA TYR A 101 2.03 -5.14 -8.05
C TYR A 101 1.49 -4.36 -6.86
N THR A 102 0.28 -3.83 -7.03
CA THR A 102 -0.45 -3.09 -5.99
C THR A 102 -1.81 -3.74 -5.78
N PRO A 103 -1.90 -4.83 -4.98
CA PRO A 103 -3.14 -5.54 -4.76
C PRO A 103 -4.19 -4.66 -4.08
N SER A 104 -5.43 -4.74 -4.55
CA SER A 104 -6.60 -4.18 -3.89
C SER A 104 -7.23 -5.27 -3.03
N ILE A 105 -6.90 -5.29 -1.76
CA ILE A 105 -7.40 -6.23 -0.75
C ILE A 105 -8.30 -5.52 0.25
N GLY A 106 -8.98 -6.25 1.14
CA GLY A 106 -9.95 -5.69 2.08
C GLY A 106 -9.37 -4.54 2.91
N PRO A 107 -9.89 -3.29 2.76
CA PRO A 107 -9.32 -2.12 3.44
C PRO A 107 -9.59 -2.10 4.94
N VAL A 108 -10.61 -2.83 5.39
CA VAL A 108 -11.04 -2.92 6.81
C VAL A 108 -11.14 -4.38 7.28
N ALA A 109 -10.67 -5.32 6.48
CA ALA A 109 -10.68 -6.73 6.82
C ALA A 109 -9.57 -7.08 7.83
N SER A 110 -9.71 -8.23 8.49
CA SER A 110 -8.68 -8.74 9.39
C SER A 110 -7.36 -9.01 8.65
N ASN A 111 -6.26 -9.08 9.37
CA ASN A 111 -4.97 -9.44 8.76
C ASN A 111 -5.00 -10.83 8.13
N TRP A 112 -5.78 -11.76 8.70
CA TRP A 112 -5.98 -13.09 8.14
C TRP A 112 -6.69 -13.03 6.79
N ASP A 113 -7.82 -12.33 6.72
CA ASP A 113 -8.58 -12.19 5.48
C ASP A 113 -7.76 -11.53 4.39
N ARG A 114 -7.05 -10.46 4.76
CA ARG A 114 -6.15 -9.75 3.87
C ARG A 114 -5.01 -10.64 3.34
N ALA A 115 -4.47 -11.52 4.18
CA ALA A 115 -3.45 -12.49 3.76
C ALA A 115 -4.01 -13.52 2.78
N CYS A 116 -5.23 -14.04 3.02
CA CYS A 116 -5.91 -14.95 2.11
C CYS A 116 -6.21 -14.28 0.75
N GLU A 117 -6.66 -13.02 0.76
CA GLU A 117 -6.90 -12.25 -0.46
C GLU A 117 -5.59 -11.95 -1.21
N LEU A 118 -4.53 -11.58 -0.50
CA LEU A 118 -3.22 -11.35 -1.09
C LEU A 118 -2.67 -12.63 -1.74
N TYR A 119 -2.79 -13.77 -1.07
CA TYR A 119 -2.38 -15.05 -1.62
C TYR A 119 -3.09 -15.36 -2.93
N ALA A 120 -4.45 -15.28 -2.92
CA ALA A 120 -5.22 -15.53 -4.12
C ALA A 120 -4.94 -14.51 -5.23
N TYR A 121 -4.67 -13.24 -4.89
CA TYR A 121 -4.25 -12.22 -5.86
C TYR A 121 -2.93 -12.61 -6.55
N LEU A 122 -1.97 -13.14 -5.79
CA LEU A 122 -0.65 -13.49 -6.32
C LEU A 122 -0.68 -14.76 -7.16
N VAL A 123 -1.27 -15.83 -6.65
CA VAL A 123 -1.23 -17.17 -7.29
C VAL A 123 -2.46 -17.52 -8.13
N GLY A 124 -3.53 -16.75 -8.00
CA GLY A 124 -4.81 -17.03 -8.62
C GLY A 124 -5.72 -17.90 -7.76
N GLY A 125 -6.99 -18.01 -8.19
CA GLY A 125 -8.01 -18.82 -7.55
C GLY A 125 -8.99 -18.02 -6.70
N THR A 126 -9.93 -18.73 -6.10
CA THR A 126 -10.94 -18.15 -5.20
C THR A 126 -10.37 -18.04 -3.79
N VAL A 127 -10.54 -16.88 -3.17
CA VAL A 127 -10.12 -16.68 -1.77
C VAL A 127 -10.86 -17.67 -0.87
N ASP A 128 -10.12 -18.42 -0.08
CA ASP A 128 -10.64 -19.29 0.98
C ASP A 128 -10.11 -18.78 2.33
N TYR A 129 -10.99 -18.18 3.12
CA TYR A 129 -10.66 -17.69 4.46
C TYR A 129 -10.51 -18.80 5.50
N GLY A 130 -10.85 -20.04 5.11
CA GLY A 130 -10.85 -21.21 5.99
C GLY A 130 -12.18 -21.39 6.73
N ALA A 131 -12.63 -22.63 6.84
CA ALA A 131 -13.93 -22.96 7.44
C ALA A 131 -14.04 -22.54 8.90
N TYR A 132 -12.98 -22.75 9.69
CA TYR A 132 -12.96 -22.39 11.11
C TYR A 132 -12.96 -20.87 11.31
N HIS A 133 -12.09 -20.17 10.58
CA HIS A 133 -11.97 -18.71 10.69
C HIS A 133 -13.28 -18.01 10.33
N SER A 134 -13.86 -18.36 9.19
CA SER A 134 -15.11 -17.74 8.72
C SER A 134 -16.30 -18.04 9.64
N ALA A 135 -16.41 -19.26 10.15
CA ALA A 135 -17.45 -19.60 11.11
C ALA A 135 -17.31 -18.84 12.44
N THR A 136 -16.07 -18.70 12.95
CA THR A 136 -15.78 -17.99 14.20
C THR A 136 -16.04 -16.49 14.08
N ASN A 137 -15.76 -15.89 12.93
CA ASN A 137 -15.87 -14.45 12.69
C ASN A 137 -17.17 -14.04 11.97
N GLY A 138 -18.05 -14.98 11.66
CA GLY A 138 -19.40 -14.72 11.16
C GLY A 138 -19.47 -14.19 9.73
N HIS A 139 -18.57 -14.61 8.85
CA HIS A 139 -18.59 -14.26 7.43
C HIS A 139 -18.46 -15.48 6.50
N ALA A 140 -18.66 -15.28 5.20
CA ALA A 140 -18.55 -16.34 4.21
C ALA A 140 -17.12 -16.91 4.15
N ARG A 141 -17.02 -18.25 3.94
CA ARG A 141 -15.73 -18.90 3.78
C ARG A 141 -15.00 -18.48 2.51
N TYR A 142 -15.73 -18.29 1.43
CA TYR A 142 -15.14 -17.98 0.13
C TYR A 142 -15.37 -16.51 -0.22
N GLY A 143 -14.30 -15.87 -0.72
CA GLY A 143 -14.33 -14.50 -1.22
C GLY A 143 -14.34 -14.45 -2.74
N ARG A 144 -13.78 -13.37 -3.28
CA ARG A 144 -13.66 -13.16 -4.72
C ARG A 144 -12.61 -14.07 -5.36
N THR A 145 -12.70 -14.23 -6.69
CA THR A 145 -11.72 -14.98 -7.48
C THR A 145 -10.76 -14.02 -8.17
N PHE A 146 -9.48 -14.37 -8.16
CA PHE A 146 -8.40 -13.65 -8.83
C PHE A 146 -7.78 -14.50 -9.94
N PRO A 147 -7.31 -13.87 -11.03
CA PRO A 147 -6.63 -14.58 -12.11
C PRO A 147 -5.20 -15.03 -11.75
N GLY A 148 -4.61 -14.45 -10.69
CA GLY A 148 -3.19 -14.55 -10.39
C GLY A 148 -2.35 -13.54 -11.17
N VAL A 149 -1.22 -13.14 -10.60
CA VAL A 149 -0.28 -12.19 -11.22
C VAL A 149 1.16 -12.70 -11.26
N LEU A 150 1.49 -13.70 -10.45
CA LEU A 150 2.78 -14.38 -10.51
C LEU A 150 2.74 -15.47 -11.57
N PRO A 151 3.80 -15.65 -12.36
CA PRO A 151 3.92 -16.80 -13.25
C PRO A 151 4.02 -18.09 -12.42
N GLU A 152 3.45 -19.18 -12.96
CA GLU A 152 3.65 -20.52 -12.42
C GLU A 152 5.12 -20.98 -12.52
#